data_d97d4dafd15db744d1166bc56deac026
#
_entry.id   d97d4dafd15db744d1166bc56deac026
#
_cell.length_a   1.000
_cell.length_b   1.000
_cell.length_c   1.000
_cell.angle_alpha   90.00
_cell.angle_beta   90.00
_cell.angle_gamma   90.00
#
_symmetry.space_group_name_H-M   'P 1'
#
loop_
_entity.id
_entity.type
_entity.pdbx_description
1 polymer ?
#
loop_
_entity_poly.entity_id
_entity_poly.type
_entity_poly.pdbx_seq_one_letter_code
_entity_poly.pdbx_strand_id
1 'polypeptide(L)'
;MAGVATAEEIRSRFPGAKISFFGTGNAVEKRCLQGRGFGLFSIRATGWKGSVTNAAMFIFGFIVSLFRCLWTLNGLRPDAVFGLGGYSSLAPVMGAFVLRVPVIILEQNVIPGRANRLLSRFADLVLCHWTSPSLLAYCGAERIRLTGTPLRRDLFGYERRKAAELFGFSPDKITILVLGGSQGAAAINKVVAESVLKLMERRYDIQLIHCTGSEDYLRVKHTYEAAGINARVYAFLDEMGAAYSMADLAISRAGATTLAELTARGIPAVLVPYPYGTDDHQRVNALELSNNGAAVLLEERFLTPAGLVEIFSGFIEDRAKLRRMGLISKSMGKPEASQAVVDIMLRLLEEKKSGKICRNLSPQTT
;
A
#
# COMPACT_ATOMS: atom_id res chain seq x y z
N MET A 1 -1.92 -2.55 5.89
CA MET A 1 -0.68 -3.35 5.92
C MET A 1 0.49 -2.60 6.54
N ALA A 2 0.81 -1.34 6.15
CA ALA A 2 1.94 -0.59 6.72
C ALA A 2 1.94 -0.50 8.26
N GLY A 3 0.77 -0.23 8.88
CA GLY A 3 0.67 -0.20 10.34
C GLY A 3 0.97 -1.53 11.02
N VAL A 4 0.56 -2.65 10.40
CA VAL A 4 0.88 -4.00 10.91
C VAL A 4 2.38 -4.25 10.82
N ALA A 5 3.01 -3.91 9.70
CA ALA A 5 4.44 -4.06 9.51
C ALA A 5 5.25 -3.23 10.54
N THR A 6 4.84 -1.98 10.79
CA THR A 6 5.43 -1.14 11.83
C THR A 6 5.24 -1.74 13.23
N ALA A 7 4.04 -2.24 13.53
CA ALA A 7 3.72 -2.85 14.82
C ALA A 7 4.54 -4.14 15.07
N GLU A 8 4.71 -4.97 14.05
CA GLU A 8 5.54 -6.18 14.12
C GLU A 8 7.02 -5.82 14.33
N GLU A 9 7.52 -4.79 13.66
CA GLU A 9 8.88 -4.29 13.84
C GLU A 9 9.10 -3.76 15.26
N ILE A 10 8.17 -2.94 15.80
CA ILE A 10 8.23 -2.48 17.19
C ILE A 10 8.25 -3.66 18.16
N ARG A 11 7.33 -4.61 18.00
CA ARG A 11 7.24 -5.77 18.89
C ARG A 11 8.48 -6.68 18.84
N SER A 12 9.11 -6.80 17.67
CA SER A 12 10.34 -7.60 17.55
C SER A 12 11.51 -6.97 18.31
N ARG A 13 11.57 -5.63 18.40
CA ARG A 13 12.60 -4.91 19.14
C ARG A 13 12.24 -4.74 20.61
N PHE A 14 10.96 -4.59 20.90
CA PHE A 14 10.41 -4.36 22.23
C PHE A 14 9.25 -5.33 22.51
N PRO A 15 9.52 -6.56 22.97
CA PRO A 15 8.48 -7.58 23.17
C PRO A 15 7.38 -7.16 24.16
N GLY A 16 7.70 -6.24 25.10
CA GLY A 16 6.76 -5.67 26.07
C GLY A 16 5.95 -4.48 25.55
N ALA A 17 6.14 -4.01 24.31
CA ALA A 17 5.44 -2.86 23.78
C ALA A 17 3.94 -3.14 23.63
N LYS A 18 3.11 -2.24 24.20
CA LYS A 18 1.66 -2.28 24.05
C LYS A 18 1.26 -1.49 22.81
N ILE A 19 0.72 -2.20 21.81
CA ILE A 19 0.35 -1.62 20.53
C ILE A 19 -1.16 -1.79 20.30
N SER A 20 -1.81 -0.69 19.97
CA SER A 20 -3.24 -0.66 19.72
C SER A 20 -3.54 0.06 18.40
N PHE A 21 -4.58 -0.38 17.71
CA PHE A 21 -5.03 0.20 16.45
C PHE A 21 -6.34 0.94 16.65
N PHE A 22 -6.48 2.07 15.98
CA PHE A 22 -7.75 2.75 15.76
C PHE A 22 -8.17 2.56 14.30
N GLY A 23 -9.38 2.08 14.06
CA GLY A 23 -9.88 1.82 12.72
C GLY A 23 -11.40 1.79 12.66
N THR A 24 -11.96 1.55 11.49
CA THR A 24 -13.40 1.45 11.30
C THR A 24 -13.96 0.10 11.73
N GLY A 25 -13.10 -0.89 11.96
CA GLY A 25 -13.50 -2.26 12.31
C GLY A 25 -14.08 -3.04 11.13
N ASN A 26 -13.76 -2.63 9.89
CA ASN A 26 -14.19 -3.35 8.70
C ASN A 26 -13.54 -4.74 8.59
N ALA A 27 -14.06 -5.59 7.69
CA ALA A 27 -13.61 -6.96 7.54
C ALA A 27 -12.11 -7.07 7.17
N VAL A 28 -11.59 -6.13 6.36
CA VAL A 28 -10.18 -6.13 5.95
C VAL A 28 -9.28 -5.80 7.14
N GLU A 29 -9.62 -4.76 7.92
CA GLU A 29 -8.85 -4.40 9.13
C GLU A 29 -8.83 -5.55 10.14
N LYS A 30 -10.01 -6.17 10.41
CA LYS A 30 -10.09 -7.32 11.30
C LYS A 30 -9.24 -8.48 10.82
N ARG A 31 -9.30 -8.83 9.53
CA ARG A 31 -8.48 -9.90 8.94
C ARG A 31 -6.99 -9.59 9.07
N CYS A 32 -6.58 -8.35 8.81
CA CYS A 32 -5.18 -7.94 8.93
C CYS A 32 -4.62 -8.04 10.36
N LEU A 33 -5.47 -7.92 11.39
CA LEU A 33 -5.07 -7.97 12.80
C LEU A 33 -5.31 -9.34 13.44
N GLN A 34 -6.08 -10.21 12.78
CA GLN A 34 -6.44 -11.53 13.30
C GLN A 34 -5.20 -12.38 13.60
N GLY A 35 -5.18 -13.02 14.76
CA GLY A 35 -4.07 -13.88 15.20
C GLY A 35 -2.79 -13.15 15.59
N ARG A 36 -2.73 -11.80 15.48
CA ARG A 36 -1.51 -11.03 15.74
C ARG A 36 -1.43 -10.43 17.15
N GLY A 37 -2.49 -10.56 17.96
CA GLY A 37 -2.50 -10.09 19.36
C GLY A 37 -2.49 -8.57 19.50
N PHE A 38 -2.96 -7.82 18.50
CA PHE A 38 -3.12 -6.36 18.57
C PHE A 38 -4.56 -5.98 18.91
N GLY A 39 -4.74 -5.00 19.80
CA GLY A 39 -6.04 -4.41 20.12
C GLY A 39 -6.56 -3.52 18.98
N LEU A 40 -7.87 -3.59 18.70
CA LEU A 40 -8.53 -2.71 17.73
C LEU A 40 -9.65 -1.92 18.43
N PHE A 41 -9.50 -0.60 18.48
CA PHE A 41 -10.54 0.34 18.91
C PHE A 41 -11.31 0.84 17.68
N SER A 42 -12.59 0.48 17.60
CA SER A 42 -13.44 0.91 16.49
C SER A 42 -13.91 2.35 16.67
N ILE A 43 -13.72 3.15 15.64
CA ILE A 43 -14.17 4.54 15.54
C ILE A 43 -15.10 4.71 14.34
N ARG A 44 -16.06 5.63 14.45
CA ARG A 44 -16.91 5.99 13.31
C ARG A 44 -16.15 6.95 12.41
N ALA A 45 -15.66 6.47 11.26
CA ALA A 45 -15.05 7.29 10.25
C ALA A 45 -15.89 7.18 8.97
N THR A 46 -16.67 8.20 8.67
CA THR A 46 -17.37 8.33 7.38
C THR A 46 -16.64 9.34 6.52
N GLY A 47 -16.41 9.00 5.25
CA GLY A 47 -15.87 9.97 4.30
C GLY A 47 -16.92 11.04 3.93
N TRP A 48 -16.49 12.25 3.67
CA TRP A 48 -17.40 13.28 3.18
C TRP A 48 -17.82 13.01 1.74
N LYS A 49 -19.13 12.87 1.51
CA LYS A 49 -19.73 12.55 0.20
C LYS A 49 -20.41 13.78 -0.48
N GLY A 50 -19.93 15.00 -0.22
CA GLY A 50 -20.30 16.18 -1.03
C GLY A 50 -21.68 16.83 -0.79
N SER A 51 -22.57 16.30 0.09
CA SER A 51 -23.86 16.90 0.42
C SER A 51 -23.82 17.67 1.75
N VAL A 52 -24.60 18.73 1.92
CA VAL A 52 -24.68 19.53 3.16
C VAL A 52 -25.17 18.68 4.35
N THR A 53 -26.15 17.81 4.13
CA THR A 53 -26.63 16.87 5.16
C THR A 53 -25.54 15.87 5.55
N ASN A 54 -24.74 15.41 4.61
CA ASN A 54 -23.60 14.55 4.87
C ASN A 54 -22.46 15.27 5.61
N ALA A 55 -22.30 16.60 5.42
CA ALA A 55 -21.32 17.40 6.16
C ALA A 55 -21.69 17.47 7.67
N ALA A 56 -22.95 17.72 8.01
CA ALA A 56 -23.39 17.75 9.41
C ALA A 56 -23.21 16.38 10.09
N MET A 57 -23.57 15.29 9.41
CA MET A 57 -23.35 13.92 9.91
C MET A 57 -21.86 13.58 10.05
N PHE A 58 -21.02 14.03 9.12
CA PHE A 58 -19.58 13.88 9.19
C PHE A 58 -19.00 14.61 10.40
N ILE A 59 -19.36 15.89 10.60
CA ILE A 59 -18.90 16.71 11.73
C ILE A 59 -19.34 16.10 13.06
N PHE A 60 -20.60 15.72 13.18
CA PHE A 60 -21.11 15.07 14.39
C PHE A 60 -20.38 13.74 14.67
N GLY A 61 -20.25 12.87 13.67
CA GLY A 61 -19.52 11.61 13.79
C GLY A 61 -18.04 11.82 14.14
N PHE A 62 -17.42 12.86 13.59
CA PHE A 62 -16.05 13.24 13.91
C PHE A 62 -15.91 13.70 15.37
N ILE A 63 -16.81 14.58 15.86
CA ILE A 63 -16.80 15.06 17.25
C ILE A 63 -16.95 13.90 18.22
N VAL A 64 -17.91 12.99 18.00
CA VAL A 64 -18.09 11.79 18.83
C VAL A 64 -16.84 10.91 18.82
N SER A 65 -16.24 10.72 17.64
CA SER A 65 -15.01 9.93 17.50
C SER A 65 -13.83 10.61 18.20
N LEU A 66 -13.73 11.92 18.14
CA LEU A 66 -12.68 12.70 18.82
C LEU A 66 -12.77 12.54 20.34
N PHE A 67 -13.97 12.70 20.94
CA PHE A 67 -14.15 12.50 22.38
C PHE A 67 -13.83 11.06 22.81
N ARG A 68 -14.23 10.06 22.03
CA ARG A 68 -13.84 8.66 22.28
C ARG A 68 -12.33 8.45 22.21
N CYS A 69 -11.68 9.04 21.21
CA CYS A 69 -10.23 8.97 21.08
C CYS A 69 -9.52 9.67 22.24
N LEU A 70 -9.96 10.85 22.64
CA LEU A 70 -9.42 11.57 23.81
C LEU A 70 -9.50 10.73 25.09
N TRP A 71 -10.70 10.16 25.35
CA TRP A 71 -10.89 9.30 26.53
C TRP A 71 -10.01 8.05 26.48
N THR A 72 -9.97 7.36 25.34
CA THR A 72 -9.15 6.15 25.15
C THR A 72 -7.64 6.45 25.24
N LEU A 73 -7.16 7.50 24.56
CA LEU A 73 -5.75 7.90 24.60
C LEU A 73 -5.31 8.36 25.99
N ASN A 74 -6.18 9.07 26.72
CA ASN A 74 -5.88 9.48 28.10
C ASN A 74 -5.77 8.27 29.05
N GLY A 75 -6.57 7.22 28.82
CA GLY A 75 -6.47 5.95 29.56
C GLY A 75 -5.23 5.12 29.17
N LEU A 76 -4.92 5.05 27.89
CA LEU A 76 -3.78 4.28 27.35
C LEU A 76 -2.44 4.96 27.63
N ARG A 77 -2.39 6.29 27.66
CA ARG A 77 -1.17 7.14 27.79
C ARG A 77 -0.05 6.69 26.84
N PRO A 78 -0.30 6.66 25.52
CA PRO A 78 0.67 6.16 24.57
C PRO A 78 1.90 7.08 24.50
N ASP A 79 3.07 6.51 24.23
CA ASP A 79 4.31 7.27 23.97
C ASP A 79 4.23 8.02 22.64
N ALA A 80 3.56 7.47 21.62
CA ALA A 80 3.35 8.12 20.33
C ALA A 80 2.06 7.61 19.65
N VAL A 81 1.56 8.43 18.71
CA VAL A 81 0.49 8.05 17.78
C VAL A 81 1.01 8.10 16.34
N PHE A 82 0.83 7.00 15.60
CA PHE A 82 1.24 6.84 14.22
C PHE A 82 0.02 6.83 13.30
N GLY A 83 -0.19 7.91 12.55
CA GLY A 83 -1.28 8.06 11.60
C GLY A 83 -0.90 7.52 10.22
N LEU A 84 -1.71 6.61 9.68
CA LEU A 84 -1.48 5.97 8.38
C LEU A 84 -2.23 6.65 7.23
N GLY A 85 -2.87 7.77 7.50
CA GLY A 85 -3.72 8.48 6.55
C GLY A 85 -5.17 7.98 6.55
N GLY A 86 -5.96 8.59 5.66
CA GLY A 86 -7.40 8.35 5.58
C GLY A 86 -8.20 9.02 6.71
N TYR A 87 -9.52 9.03 6.55
CA TYR A 87 -10.43 9.68 7.50
C TYR A 87 -10.41 9.06 8.90
N SER A 88 -10.09 7.78 9.00
CA SER A 88 -9.94 7.09 10.30
C SER A 88 -8.76 7.60 11.14
N SER A 89 -7.77 8.24 10.53
CA SER A 89 -6.64 8.84 11.26
C SER A 89 -6.95 10.21 11.87
N LEU A 90 -8.03 10.90 11.44
CA LEU A 90 -8.31 12.27 11.88
C LEU A 90 -8.51 12.38 13.39
N ALA A 91 -9.44 11.62 13.94
CA ALA A 91 -9.79 11.71 15.36
C ALA A 91 -8.63 11.24 16.29
N PRO A 92 -7.95 10.11 16.06
CA PRO A 92 -6.81 9.70 16.87
C PRO A 92 -5.64 10.69 16.83
N VAL A 93 -5.29 11.21 15.65
CA VAL A 93 -4.18 12.17 15.49
C VAL A 93 -4.50 13.50 16.15
N MET A 94 -5.71 14.04 15.96
CA MET A 94 -6.11 15.29 16.62
C MET A 94 -6.24 15.11 18.15
N GLY A 95 -6.76 13.97 18.61
CA GLY A 95 -6.81 13.63 20.02
C GLY A 95 -5.40 13.56 20.65
N ALA A 96 -4.45 12.93 19.98
CA ALA A 96 -3.06 12.87 20.40
C ALA A 96 -2.42 14.27 20.47
N PHE A 97 -2.69 15.11 19.45
CA PHE A 97 -2.22 16.49 19.44
C PHE A 97 -2.73 17.29 20.65
N VAL A 98 -4.03 17.20 20.97
CA VAL A 98 -4.65 17.87 22.13
C VAL A 98 -4.02 17.38 23.44
N LEU A 99 -3.77 16.09 23.56
CA LEU A 99 -3.13 15.47 24.75
C LEU A 99 -1.60 15.63 24.76
N ARG A 100 -1.01 16.34 23.79
CA ARG A 100 0.43 16.55 23.64
C ARG A 100 1.24 15.26 23.48
N VAL A 101 0.60 14.20 23.04
CA VAL A 101 1.26 12.95 22.64
C VAL A 101 2.00 13.16 21.31
N PRO A 102 3.22 12.67 21.14
CA PRO A 102 3.94 12.72 19.87
C PRO A 102 3.14 12.14 18.71
N VAL A 103 3.05 12.89 17.61
CA VAL A 103 2.30 12.51 16.43
C VAL A 103 3.23 12.35 15.24
N ILE A 104 3.18 11.20 14.61
CA ILE A 104 3.88 10.90 13.37
C ILE A 104 2.82 10.47 12.34
N ILE A 105 2.89 10.95 11.11
CA ILE A 105 2.01 10.49 10.03
C ILE A 105 2.83 9.89 8.89
N LEU A 106 2.23 8.96 8.16
CA LEU A 106 2.80 8.35 6.97
C LEU A 106 2.01 8.76 5.73
N GLU A 107 2.69 9.35 4.75
CA GLU A 107 2.17 9.57 3.42
C GLU A 107 2.79 8.56 2.45
N GLN A 108 1.96 7.75 1.84
CA GLN A 108 2.39 6.68 0.94
C GLN A 108 2.33 7.08 -0.53
N ASN A 109 1.46 8.05 -0.87
CA ASN A 109 1.27 8.51 -2.24
C ASN A 109 2.22 9.65 -2.59
N VAL A 110 2.46 9.84 -3.89
CA VAL A 110 3.22 10.98 -4.43
C VAL A 110 2.50 12.30 -4.14
N ILE A 111 1.17 12.32 -4.34
CA ILE A 111 0.34 13.46 -3.94
C ILE A 111 -0.25 13.16 -2.56
N PRO A 112 -0.04 14.02 -1.55
CA PRO A 112 -0.59 13.81 -0.23
C PRO A 112 -2.11 13.69 -0.21
N GLY A 113 -2.62 12.68 0.50
CA GLY A 113 -4.06 12.50 0.68
C GLY A 113 -4.70 13.66 1.45
N ARG A 114 -5.97 13.97 1.18
CA ARG A 114 -6.70 15.08 1.82
C ARG A 114 -6.62 15.06 3.35
N ALA A 115 -6.75 13.89 3.95
CA ALA A 115 -6.59 13.74 5.40
C ALA A 115 -5.16 14.08 5.85
N ASN A 116 -4.14 13.60 5.15
CA ASN A 116 -2.74 13.87 5.50
C ASN A 116 -2.36 15.33 5.29
N ARG A 117 -2.91 16.02 4.27
CA ARG A 117 -2.73 17.47 4.10
C ARG A 117 -3.20 18.25 5.33
N LEU A 118 -4.34 17.85 5.92
CA LEU A 118 -4.83 18.46 7.16
C LEU A 118 -3.99 18.05 8.36
N LEU A 119 -3.73 16.74 8.50
CA LEU A 119 -3.04 16.17 9.66
C LEU A 119 -1.57 16.57 9.76
N SER A 120 -0.92 16.91 8.64
CA SER A 120 0.47 17.38 8.64
C SER A 120 0.69 18.64 9.50
N ARG A 121 -0.36 19.45 9.69
CA ARG A 121 -0.31 20.63 10.57
C ARG A 121 -0.18 20.27 12.05
N PHE A 122 -0.63 19.09 12.44
CA PHE A 122 -0.68 18.59 13.81
C PHE A 122 0.41 17.54 14.10
N ALA A 123 1.11 17.09 13.05
CA ALA A 123 2.16 16.08 13.18
C ALA A 123 3.51 16.70 13.55
N ASP A 124 4.26 16.02 14.40
CA ASP A 124 5.64 16.35 14.69
C ASP A 124 6.56 15.97 13.52
N LEU A 125 6.29 14.81 12.90
CA LEU A 125 6.99 14.32 11.70
C LEU A 125 6.02 13.75 10.67
N VAL A 126 6.40 13.90 9.40
CA VAL A 126 5.72 13.32 8.25
C VAL A 126 6.69 12.37 7.56
N LEU A 127 6.43 11.08 7.68
CA LEU A 127 7.18 10.06 6.97
C LEU A 127 6.58 9.89 5.58
N CYS A 128 7.39 9.66 4.56
CA CYS A 128 6.89 9.50 3.21
C CYS A 128 7.58 8.38 2.45
N HIS A 129 6.86 7.86 1.45
CA HIS A 129 7.44 6.93 0.47
C HIS A 129 8.12 7.68 -0.67
N TRP A 130 7.54 8.80 -1.08
CA TRP A 130 8.02 9.68 -2.13
C TRP A 130 8.17 11.12 -1.62
N THR A 131 9.24 11.78 -2.01
CA THR A 131 9.31 13.23 -1.84
C THR A 131 8.70 13.90 -3.08
N SER A 132 7.81 14.85 -2.86
CA SER A 132 7.17 15.60 -3.95
C SER A 132 7.05 17.09 -3.62
N PRO A 133 7.01 17.98 -4.62
CA PRO A 133 6.79 19.42 -4.38
C PRO A 133 5.49 19.69 -3.60
N SER A 134 4.43 18.91 -3.87
CA SER A 134 3.17 19.05 -3.15
C SER A 134 3.30 18.66 -1.68
N LEU A 135 4.05 17.59 -1.35
CA LEU A 135 4.29 17.22 0.04
C LEU A 135 5.08 18.28 0.79
N LEU A 136 6.14 18.83 0.16
CA LEU A 136 6.95 19.92 0.71
C LEU A 136 6.12 21.18 0.99
N ALA A 137 5.21 21.55 0.11
CA ALA A 137 4.33 22.70 0.26
C ALA A 137 3.36 22.58 1.46
N TYR A 138 2.91 21.36 1.80
CA TYR A 138 1.98 21.16 2.92
C TYR A 138 2.65 20.96 4.27
N CYS A 139 3.88 20.42 4.30
CA CYS A 139 4.46 19.92 5.54
C CYS A 139 5.67 20.72 6.05
N GLY A 140 6.36 21.46 5.16
CA GLY A 140 7.70 21.98 5.46
C GLY A 140 8.78 20.89 5.40
N ALA A 141 9.92 21.21 4.79
CA ALA A 141 10.99 20.23 4.55
C ALA A 141 11.59 19.66 5.85
N GLU A 142 11.64 20.46 6.90
CA GLU A 142 12.23 20.12 8.21
C GLU A 142 11.53 18.96 8.92
N ARG A 143 10.21 18.76 8.64
CA ARG A 143 9.39 17.70 9.25
C ARG A 143 9.27 16.44 8.39
N ILE A 144 9.71 16.48 7.13
CA ILE A 144 9.59 15.35 6.22
C ILE A 144 10.80 14.41 6.37
N ARG A 145 10.52 13.10 6.40
CA ARG A 145 11.54 12.04 6.37
C ARG A 145 11.17 11.00 5.32
N LEU A 146 12.06 10.77 4.37
CA LEU A 146 11.92 9.73 3.35
C LEU A 146 12.28 8.37 3.96
N THR A 147 11.27 7.58 4.32
CA THR A 147 11.45 6.26 4.93
C THR A 147 11.05 5.11 4.01
N GLY A 148 10.18 5.39 3.05
CA GLY A 148 9.41 4.35 2.38
C GLY A 148 8.15 3.97 3.15
N THR A 149 7.37 3.07 2.56
CA THR A 149 6.19 2.47 3.20
C THR A 149 6.59 1.20 3.93
N PRO A 150 6.30 1.06 5.23
CA PRO A 150 6.57 -0.17 5.97
C PRO A 150 5.95 -1.40 5.32
N LEU A 151 6.75 -2.43 5.13
CA LEU A 151 6.38 -3.69 4.50
C LEU A 151 6.54 -4.84 5.49
N ARG A 152 5.66 -5.84 5.37
CA ARG A 152 5.71 -7.04 6.21
C ARG A 152 6.96 -7.87 5.89
N ARG A 153 7.55 -8.48 6.91
CA ARG A 153 8.75 -9.32 6.76
C ARG A 153 8.51 -10.56 5.91
N ASP A 154 7.29 -11.12 5.95
CA ASP A 154 6.91 -12.29 5.17
C ASP A 154 6.97 -12.09 3.64
N LEU A 155 6.98 -10.85 3.17
CA LEU A 155 7.18 -10.53 1.76
C LEU A 155 8.58 -10.90 1.24
N PHE A 156 9.56 -11.07 2.12
CA PHE A 156 10.97 -11.31 1.76
C PHE A 156 11.47 -12.72 2.09
N GLY A 157 10.65 -13.52 2.78
CA GLY A 157 11.06 -14.83 3.34
C GLY A 157 11.10 -16.00 2.36
N TYR A 158 10.69 -15.82 1.10
CA TYR A 158 10.60 -16.90 0.13
C TYR A 158 11.72 -16.87 -0.91
N GLU A 159 12.37 -18.03 -1.09
CA GLU A 159 13.20 -18.31 -2.26
C GLU A 159 12.32 -18.77 -3.44
N ARG A 160 12.69 -18.39 -4.67
CA ARG A 160 11.92 -18.72 -5.89
C ARG A 160 11.62 -20.22 -6.04
N ARG A 161 12.57 -21.11 -5.71
CA ARG A 161 12.37 -22.57 -5.80
C ARG A 161 11.30 -23.06 -4.84
N LYS A 162 11.34 -22.62 -3.57
CA LYS A 162 10.31 -22.96 -2.58
C LYS A 162 8.94 -22.41 -2.92
N ALA A 163 8.91 -21.20 -3.48
CA ALA A 163 7.66 -20.60 -3.98
C ALA A 163 7.12 -21.37 -5.21
N ALA A 164 8.00 -21.85 -6.09
CA ALA A 164 7.60 -22.67 -7.24
C ALA A 164 6.97 -23.99 -6.79
N GLU A 165 7.55 -24.67 -5.79
CA GLU A 165 6.98 -25.88 -5.19
C GLU A 165 5.58 -25.62 -4.59
N LEU A 166 5.42 -24.51 -3.86
CA LEU A 166 4.13 -24.12 -3.25
C LEU A 166 3.02 -23.96 -4.30
N PHE A 167 3.33 -23.36 -5.45
CA PHE A 167 2.35 -23.14 -6.51
C PHE A 167 2.29 -24.30 -7.52
N GLY A 168 3.18 -25.29 -7.44
CA GLY A 168 3.31 -26.32 -8.46
C GLY A 168 3.74 -25.74 -9.82
N PHE A 169 4.67 -24.80 -9.80
CA PHE A 169 5.21 -24.08 -10.95
C PHE A 169 6.65 -24.47 -11.26
N SER A 170 7.11 -24.16 -12.48
CA SER A 170 8.54 -24.22 -12.82
C SER A 170 9.22 -22.89 -12.42
N PRO A 171 10.36 -22.94 -11.72
CA PRO A 171 11.10 -21.72 -11.38
C PRO A 171 11.71 -21.00 -12.60
N ASP A 172 11.86 -21.70 -13.74
CA ASP A 172 12.53 -21.18 -14.93
C ASP A 172 11.59 -20.52 -15.94
N LYS A 173 10.28 -20.74 -15.79
CA LYS A 173 9.25 -20.14 -16.64
C LYS A 173 8.90 -18.73 -16.19
N ILE A 174 8.51 -17.90 -17.16
CA ILE A 174 7.98 -16.55 -16.86
C ILE A 174 6.67 -16.69 -16.08
N THR A 175 6.63 -16.01 -14.94
CA THR A 175 5.45 -15.93 -14.10
C THR A 175 4.90 -14.50 -14.14
N ILE A 176 3.64 -14.36 -14.57
CA ILE A 176 2.90 -13.10 -14.55
C ILE A 176 2.03 -13.08 -13.29
N LEU A 177 2.23 -12.06 -12.46
CA LEU A 177 1.43 -11.81 -11.26
C LEU A 177 0.35 -10.76 -11.55
N VAL A 178 -0.91 -11.12 -11.36
CA VAL A 178 -2.06 -10.24 -11.60
C VAL A 178 -2.68 -9.82 -10.27
N LEU A 179 -2.75 -8.52 -10.00
CA LEU A 179 -3.24 -7.96 -8.75
C LEU A 179 -4.34 -6.92 -8.99
N GLY A 180 -5.58 -7.26 -8.66
CA GLY A 180 -6.71 -6.34 -8.70
C GLY A 180 -6.83 -5.41 -7.48
N GLY A 181 -5.99 -5.60 -6.45
CA GLY A 181 -6.17 -5.00 -5.13
C GLY A 181 -7.16 -5.79 -4.25
N SER A 182 -7.41 -5.30 -3.02
CA SER A 182 -8.20 -6.03 -2.01
C SER A 182 -9.67 -6.30 -2.38
N GLN A 183 -10.21 -5.57 -3.35
CA GLN A 183 -11.59 -5.72 -3.82
C GLN A 183 -11.66 -6.32 -5.24
N GLY A 184 -10.50 -6.63 -5.84
CA GLY A 184 -10.42 -7.05 -7.23
C GLY A 184 -10.45 -5.85 -8.20
N ALA A 185 -10.28 -6.14 -9.49
CA ALA A 185 -10.36 -5.17 -10.58
C ALA A 185 -10.96 -5.82 -11.81
N ALA A 186 -12.29 -5.80 -11.93
CA ALA A 186 -13.04 -6.50 -12.97
C ALA A 186 -12.52 -6.21 -14.40
N ALA A 187 -12.14 -4.96 -14.69
CA ALA A 187 -11.56 -4.57 -15.97
C ALA A 187 -10.23 -5.29 -16.23
N ILE A 188 -9.32 -5.30 -15.25
CA ILE A 188 -8.03 -6.01 -15.35
C ILE A 188 -8.28 -7.51 -15.48
N ASN A 189 -9.11 -8.10 -14.61
CA ASN A 189 -9.40 -9.52 -14.61
C ASN A 189 -9.93 -10.01 -15.96
N LYS A 190 -10.88 -9.27 -16.55
CA LYS A 190 -11.46 -9.58 -17.86
C LYS A 190 -10.41 -9.52 -18.97
N VAL A 191 -9.70 -8.40 -19.09
CA VAL A 191 -8.77 -8.18 -20.19
C VAL A 191 -7.56 -9.11 -20.08
N VAL A 192 -7.05 -9.36 -18.89
CA VAL A 192 -5.95 -10.31 -18.68
C VAL A 192 -6.37 -11.72 -19.08
N ALA A 193 -7.57 -12.18 -18.67
CA ALA A 193 -8.05 -13.52 -19.04
C ALA A 193 -8.11 -13.71 -20.57
N GLU A 194 -8.67 -12.72 -21.28
CA GLU A 194 -8.74 -12.73 -22.75
C GLU A 194 -7.36 -12.64 -23.42
N SER A 195 -6.43 -11.86 -22.83
CA SER A 195 -5.06 -11.72 -23.34
C SER A 195 -4.26 -13.00 -23.20
N VAL A 196 -4.40 -13.69 -22.07
CA VAL A 196 -3.68 -14.94 -21.81
C VAL A 196 -4.10 -16.04 -22.77
N LEU A 197 -5.40 -16.14 -23.12
CA LEU A 197 -5.88 -17.07 -24.16
C LEU A 197 -5.13 -16.84 -25.49
N LYS A 198 -5.01 -15.58 -25.91
CA LYS A 198 -4.29 -15.21 -27.15
C LYS A 198 -2.78 -15.48 -27.06
N LEU A 199 -2.17 -15.33 -25.90
CA LEU A 199 -0.75 -15.69 -25.70
C LEU A 199 -0.54 -17.21 -25.82
N MET A 200 -1.49 -18.01 -25.34
CA MET A 200 -1.44 -19.48 -25.51
C MET A 200 -1.59 -19.88 -26.99
N GLU A 201 -2.46 -19.22 -27.75
CA GLU A 201 -2.58 -19.42 -29.21
C GLU A 201 -1.25 -19.12 -29.93
N ARG A 202 -0.49 -18.12 -29.45
CA ARG A 202 0.89 -17.79 -29.92
C ARG A 202 1.96 -18.72 -29.35
N ARG A 203 1.60 -19.75 -28.57
CA ARG A 203 2.47 -20.77 -27.95
C ARG A 203 3.51 -20.23 -26.98
N TYR A 204 3.21 -19.11 -26.29
CA TYR A 204 4.05 -18.65 -25.20
C TYR A 204 3.93 -19.57 -23.99
N ASP A 205 5.06 -20.02 -23.45
CA ASP A 205 5.12 -20.87 -22.26
C ASP A 205 5.25 -20.01 -21.02
N ILE A 206 4.10 -19.60 -20.47
CA ILE A 206 3.98 -18.74 -19.29
C ILE A 206 3.15 -19.41 -18.20
N GLN A 207 3.29 -18.92 -16.99
CA GLN A 207 2.46 -19.31 -15.84
C GLN A 207 1.96 -18.06 -15.12
N LEU A 208 0.80 -18.19 -14.43
CA LEU A 208 0.14 -17.06 -13.83
C LEU A 208 -0.23 -17.30 -12.37
N ILE A 209 -0.06 -16.24 -11.57
CA ILE A 209 -0.70 -16.11 -10.27
C ILE A 209 -1.70 -14.96 -10.38
N HIS A 210 -3.00 -15.23 -10.24
CA HIS A 210 -4.05 -14.24 -10.47
C HIS A 210 -4.90 -14.04 -9.22
N CYS A 211 -4.75 -12.89 -8.55
CA CYS A 211 -5.56 -12.46 -7.43
C CYS A 211 -6.75 -11.62 -7.93
N THR A 212 -7.89 -12.27 -8.12
CA THR A 212 -9.07 -11.70 -8.80
C THR A 212 -9.99 -10.89 -7.90
N GLY A 213 -9.95 -11.09 -6.58
CA GLY A 213 -11.06 -10.75 -5.69
C GLY A 213 -12.16 -11.82 -5.75
N SER A 214 -13.11 -11.73 -4.81
CA SER A 214 -14.17 -12.75 -4.65
C SER A 214 -15.16 -12.78 -5.82
N GLU A 215 -15.47 -11.64 -6.42
CA GLU A 215 -16.50 -11.53 -7.45
C GLU A 215 -16.14 -12.25 -8.75
N ASP A 216 -14.91 -12.11 -9.20
CA ASP A 216 -14.44 -12.68 -10.47
C ASP A 216 -13.78 -14.06 -10.35
N TYR A 217 -13.58 -14.56 -9.14
CA TYR A 217 -12.80 -15.76 -8.86
C TYR A 217 -13.24 -16.98 -9.69
N LEU A 218 -14.51 -17.33 -9.59
CA LEU A 218 -15.04 -18.53 -10.29
C LEU A 218 -14.97 -18.36 -11.80
N ARG A 219 -15.31 -17.19 -12.32
CA ARG A 219 -15.30 -16.92 -13.75
C ARG A 219 -13.89 -17.06 -14.34
N VAL A 220 -12.90 -16.41 -13.73
CA VAL A 220 -11.51 -16.46 -14.21
C VAL A 220 -10.92 -17.85 -14.05
N LYS A 221 -11.19 -18.52 -12.94
CA LYS A 221 -10.74 -19.88 -12.68
C LYS A 221 -11.24 -20.84 -13.75
N HIS A 222 -12.55 -20.88 -14.02
CA HIS A 222 -13.13 -21.73 -15.05
C HIS A 222 -12.59 -21.42 -16.46
N THR A 223 -12.38 -20.13 -16.78
CA THR A 223 -11.78 -19.73 -18.06
C THR A 223 -10.38 -20.34 -18.24
N TYR A 224 -9.53 -20.30 -17.22
CA TYR A 224 -8.18 -20.83 -17.30
C TYR A 224 -8.15 -22.37 -17.31
N GLU A 225 -8.98 -23.00 -16.49
CA GLU A 225 -9.11 -24.46 -16.45
C GLU A 225 -9.59 -25.02 -17.78
N ALA A 226 -10.63 -24.43 -18.39
CA ALA A 226 -11.17 -24.87 -19.68
C ALA A 226 -10.16 -24.73 -20.83
N ALA A 227 -9.26 -23.76 -20.75
CA ALA A 227 -8.22 -23.52 -21.75
C ALA A 227 -6.88 -24.23 -21.44
N GLY A 228 -6.80 -24.99 -20.34
CA GLY A 228 -5.57 -25.69 -19.92
C GLY A 228 -4.42 -24.75 -19.57
N ILE A 229 -4.72 -23.52 -19.10
CA ILE A 229 -3.71 -22.53 -18.75
C ILE A 229 -3.05 -22.89 -17.41
N ASN A 230 -1.72 -22.86 -17.36
CA ASN A 230 -0.98 -23.07 -16.12
C ASN A 230 -1.10 -21.84 -15.22
N ALA A 231 -2.19 -21.77 -14.47
CA ALA A 231 -2.52 -20.64 -13.60
C ALA A 231 -2.91 -21.10 -12.18
N ARG A 232 -2.63 -20.24 -11.21
CA ARG A 232 -3.20 -20.31 -9.87
C ARG A 232 -4.03 -19.07 -9.63
N VAL A 233 -5.33 -19.28 -9.43
CA VAL A 233 -6.32 -18.22 -9.26
C VAL A 233 -6.75 -18.16 -7.81
N TYR A 234 -6.78 -16.98 -7.24
CA TYR A 234 -7.14 -16.74 -5.85
C TYR A 234 -8.15 -15.59 -5.73
N ALA A 235 -9.18 -15.78 -4.93
CA ALA A 235 -10.01 -14.66 -4.50
C ALA A 235 -9.21 -13.73 -3.57
N PHE A 236 -8.38 -14.33 -2.72
CA PHE A 236 -7.44 -13.66 -1.85
C PHE A 236 -6.24 -14.59 -1.60
N LEU A 237 -5.03 -14.06 -1.62
CA LEU A 237 -3.80 -14.80 -1.39
C LEU A 237 -3.11 -14.27 -0.13
N ASP A 238 -2.91 -15.13 0.85
CA ASP A 238 -2.20 -14.78 2.08
C ASP A 238 -0.67 -14.83 1.88
N GLU A 239 -0.17 -15.78 1.10
CA GLU A 239 1.25 -16.03 0.82
C GLU A 239 1.79 -15.09 -0.28
N MET A 240 1.55 -13.79 -0.15
CA MET A 240 1.99 -12.79 -1.12
C MET A 240 3.53 -12.78 -1.30
N GLY A 241 4.30 -13.10 -0.26
CA GLY A 241 5.75 -13.20 -0.36
C GLY A 241 6.20 -14.27 -1.36
N ALA A 242 5.53 -15.42 -1.38
CA ALA A 242 5.77 -16.47 -2.36
C ALA A 242 5.39 -16.02 -3.78
N ALA A 243 4.22 -15.34 -3.94
CA ALA A 243 3.80 -14.84 -5.24
C ALA A 243 4.77 -13.80 -5.81
N TYR A 244 5.25 -12.86 -4.99
CA TYR A 244 6.28 -11.90 -5.39
C TYR A 244 7.61 -12.56 -5.71
N SER A 245 7.97 -13.67 -5.06
CA SER A 245 9.21 -14.41 -5.35
C SER A 245 9.15 -15.13 -6.70
N MET A 246 7.95 -15.51 -7.15
CA MET A 246 7.72 -16.11 -8.46
C MET A 246 7.59 -15.08 -9.60
N ALA A 247 7.14 -13.86 -9.30
CA ALA A 247 6.77 -12.88 -10.31
C ALA A 247 7.99 -12.35 -11.09
N ASP A 248 7.94 -12.46 -12.41
CA ASP A 248 8.88 -11.81 -13.34
C ASP A 248 8.30 -10.50 -13.86
N LEU A 249 6.95 -10.40 -13.91
CA LEU A 249 6.20 -9.24 -14.33
C LEU A 249 4.90 -9.17 -13.53
N ALA A 250 4.49 -7.99 -13.13
CA ALA A 250 3.17 -7.79 -12.54
C ALA A 250 2.26 -6.95 -13.45
N ILE A 251 0.95 -7.19 -13.37
CA ILE A 251 -0.07 -6.23 -13.81
C ILE A 251 -0.96 -5.91 -12.63
N SER A 252 -1.14 -4.62 -12.31
CA SER A 252 -1.86 -4.22 -11.11
C SER A 252 -2.46 -2.83 -11.19
N ARG A 253 -3.35 -2.52 -10.24
CA ARG A 253 -3.66 -1.14 -9.87
C ARG A 253 -2.43 -0.46 -9.27
N ALA A 254 -2.35 0.87 -9.37
CA ALA A 254 -1.23 1.66 -8.86
C ALA A 254 -1.48 2.17 -7.42
N GLY A 255 -1.96 1.30 -6.55
CA GLY A 255 -2.09 1.60 -5.12
C GLY A 255 -0.73 1.72 -4.46
N ALA A 256 -0.53 2.72 -3.61
CA ALA A 256 0.78 3.03 -3.02
C ALA A 256 1.45 1.84 -2.30
N THR A 257 0.68 1.03 -1.56
CA THR A 257 1.21 -0.18 -0.90
C THR A 257 1.69 -1.22 -1.92
N THR A 258 0.91 -1.46 -2.99
CA THR A 258 1.30 -2.41 -4.05
C THR A 258 2.59 -1.95 -4.75
N LEU A 259 2.72 -0.65 -5.05
CA LEU A 259 3.93 -0.13 -5.66
C LEU A 259 5.15 -0.26 -4.73
N ALA A 260 4.96 -0.01 -3.44
CA ALA A 260 6.02 -0.22 -2.44
C ALA A 260 6.46 -1.68 -2.38
N GLU A 261 5.54 -2.64 -2.46
CA GLU A 261 5.82 -4.07 -2.48
C GLU A 261 6.54 -4.49 -3.77
N LEU A 262 6.04 -4.06 -4.95
CA LEU A 262 6.64 -4.35 -6.24
C LEU A 262 8.07 -3.80 -6.35
N THR A 263 8.28 -2.55 -5.96
CA THR A 263 9.61 -1.92 -6.00
C THR A 263 10.57 -2.56 -5.02
N ALA A 264 10.14 -2.85 -3.79
CA ALA A 264 10.98 -3.54 -2.81
C ALA A 264 11.41 -4.95 -3.26
N ARG A 265 10.60 -5.61 -4.09
CA ARG A 265 10.91 -6.91 -4.70
C ARG A 265 11.59 -6.80 -6.06
N GLY A 266 11.69 -5.60 -6.63
CA GLY A 266 12.30 -5.38 -7.94
C GLY A 266 11.48 -5.95 -9.09
N ILE A 267 10.16 -5.97 -8.97
CA ILE A 267 9.26 -6.54 -9.98
C ILE A 267 8.82 -5.42 -10.93
N PRO A 268 9.12 -5.52 -12.23
CA PRO A 268 8.59 -4.60 -13.22
C PRO A 268 7.08 -4.78 -13.38
N ALA A 269 6.35 -3.72 -13.74
CA ALA A 269 4.91 -3.80 -13.78
C ALA A 269 4.27 -3.09 -14.97
N VAL A 270 3.10 -3.60 -15.40
CA VAL A 270 2.10 -2.86 -16.16
C VAL A 270 1.12 -2.29 -15.14
N LEU A 271 1.09 -0.99 -14.99
CA LEU A 271 0.26 -0.31 -14.01
C LEU A 271 -0.99 0.26 -14.67
N VAL A 272 -2.14 -0.18 -14.19
CA VAL A 272 -3.46 0.25 -14.64
C VAL A 272 -4.12 1.05 -13.52
N PRO A 273 -3.95 2.38 -13.46
CA PRO A 273 -4.53 3.21 -12.40
C PRO A 273 -6.05 3.09 -12.36
N TYR A 274 -6.62 3.13 -11.15
CA TYR A 274 -8.07 3.20 -10.98
C TYR A 274 -8.58 4.59 -11.39
N PRO A 275 -9.49 4.69 -12.40
CA PRO A 275 -9.85 5.98 -13.00
C PRO A 275 -10.70 6.88 -12.11
N TYR A 276 -11.35 6.32 -11.07
CA TYR A 276 -12.24 7.07 -10.18
C TYR A 276 -11.60 7.34 -8.81
N GLY A 277 -10.26 7.26 -8.72
CA GLY A 277 -9.52 7.52 -7.50
C GLY A 277 -9.56 9.00 -7.11
N THR A 278 -9.62 9.29 -5.80
CA THR A 278 -9.57 10.66 -5.30
C THR A 278 -8.27 11.35 -5.74
N ASP A 279 -8.36 12.57 -6.26
CA ASP A 279 -7.23 13.43 -6.67
C ASP A 279 -6.25 12.71 -7.63
N ASP A 280 -6.71 11.73 -8.41
CA ASP A 280 -5.94 10.95 -9.40
C ASP A 280 -4.63 10.31 -8.84
N HIS A 281 -4.61 10.01 -7.54
CA HIS A 281 -3.42 9.50 -6.85
C HIS A 281 -2.76 8.31 -7.54
N GLN A 282 -3.57 7.34 -8.03
CA GLN A 282 -3.00 6.14 -8.63
C GLN A 282 -2.29 6.44 -9.94
N ARG A 283 -2.82 7.37 -10.74
CA ARG A 283 -2.16 7.77 -11.97
C ARG A 283 -0.82 8.44 -11.71
N VAL A 284 -0.77 9.35 -10.74
CA VAL A 284 0.48 10.03 -10.36
C VAL A 284 1.49 9.04 -9.75
N ASN A 285 1.05 8.13 -8.91
CA ASN A 285 1.89 7.05 -8.40
C ASN A 285 2.47 6.18 -9.55
N ALA A 286 1.66 5.83 -10.55
CA ALA A 286 2.11 5.06 -11.71
C ALA A 286 3.09 5.83 -12.58
N LEU A 287 2.88 7.14 -12.76
CA LEU A 287 3.79 8.03 -13.48
C LEU A 287 5.18 8.06 -12.83
N GLU A 288 5.26 8.04 -11.50
CA GLU A 288 6.54 8.02 -10.78
C GLU A 288 7.39 6.80 -11.19
N LEU A 289 6.80 5.62 -11.28
CA LEU A 289 7.50 4.42 -11.72
C LEU A 289 7.76 4.41 -13.23
N SER A 290 6.79 4.83 -14.03
CA SER A 290 6.88 4.76 -15.48
C SER A 290 7.88 5.75 -16.05
N ASN A 291 7.96 6.98 -15.52
CA ASN A 291 8.92 7.99 -15.93
C ASN A 291 10.38 7.58 -15.60
N ASN A 292 10.54 6.76 -14.56
CA ASN A 292 11.86 6.20 -14.21
C ASN A 292 12.17 4.90 -14.96
N GLY A 293 11.25 4.37 -15.77
CA GLY A 293 11.47 3.12 -16.52
C GLY A 293 11.27 1.83 -15.71
N ALA A 294 10.65 1.90 -14.54
CA ALA A 294 10.35 0.75 -13.69
C ALA A 294 9.01 0.07 -14.04
N ALA A 295 8.14 0.75 -14.78
CA ALA A 295 6.81 0.26 -15.14
C ALA A 295 6.35 0.80 -16.50
N VAL A 296 5.31 0.19 -17.05
CA VAL A 296 4.50 0.72 -18.14
C VAL A 296 3.19 1.24 -17.55
N LEU A 297 2.88 2.52 -17.77
CA LEU A 297 1.58 3.08 -17.44
C LEU A 297 0.60 2.77 -18.57
N LEU A 298 -0.52 2.11 -18.25
CA LEU A 298 -1.61 1.81 -19.17
C LEU A 298 -2.93 2.28 -18.57
N GLU A 299 -3.47 3.39 -19.06
CA GLU A 299 -4.76 3.89 -18.56
C GLU A 299 -5.88 2.89 -18.91
N GLU A 300 -6.84 2.69 -18.00
CA GLU A 300 -7.92 1.69 -18.16
C GLU A 300 -8.71 1.84 -19.46
N ARG A 301 -8.90 3.08 -19.94
CA ARG A 301 -9.59 3.33 -21.22
C ARG A 301 -8.85 2.79 -22.45
N PHE A 302 -7.55 2.55 -22.33
CA PHE A 302 -6.71 1.94 -23.38
C PHE A 302 -6.39 0.47 -23.10
N LEU A 303 -6.90 -0.09 -22.01
CA LEU A 303 -6.70 -1.48 -21.65
C LEU A 303 -7.53 -2.39 -22.56
N THR A 304 -6.88 -2.98 -23.55
CA THR A 304 -7.50 -3.93 -24.49
C THR A 304 -6.74 -5.25 -24.52
N PRO A 305 -7.39 -6.38 -24.84
CA PRO A 305 -6.69 -7.66 -24.93
C PRO A 305 -5.54 -7.64 -25.95
N ALA A 306 -5.74 -7.03 -27.12
CA ALA A 306 -4.71 -6.95 -28.16
C ALA A 306 -3.49 -6.12 -27.69
N GLY A 307 -3.74 -4.92 -27.11
CA GLY A 307 -2.67 -4.06 -26.58
C GLY A 307 -1.89 -4.74 -25.46
N LEU A 308 -2.58 -5.46 -24.57
CA LEU A 308 -1.92 -6.16 -23.47
C LEU A 308 -1.10 -7.37 -23.97
N VAL A 309 -1.58 -8.07 -24.99
CA VAL A 309 -0.82 -9.14 -25.66
C VAL A 309 0.49 -8.60 -26.23
N GLU A 310 0.46 -7.48 -26.94
CA GLU A 310 1.69 -6.88 -27.50
C GLU A 310 2.69 -6.46 -26.41
N ILE A 311 2.18 -5.87 -25.30
CA ILE A 311 3.04 -5.52 -24.16
C ILE A 311 3.67 -6.77 -23.54
N PHE A 312 2.90 -7.81 -23.28
CA PHE A 312 3.39 -9.05 -22.68
C PHE A 312 4.36 -9.79 -23.62
N SER A 313 4.02 -9.92 -24.92
CA SER A 313 4.89 -10.52 -25.92
C SER A 313 6.25 -9.82 -25.95
N GLY A 314 6.26 -8.49 -26.01
CA GLY A 314 7.51 -7.72 -26.01
C GLY A 314 8.38 -7.92 -24.77
N PHE A 315 7.79 -8.22 -23.60
CA PHE A 315 8.55 -8.56 -22.39
C PHE A 315 9.00 -10.04 -22.36
N ILE A 316 8.18 -10.93 -22.87
CA ILE A 316 8.50 -12.37 -22.93
C ILE A 316 9.66 -12.61 -23.91
N GLU A 317 9.68 -11.92 -25.04
CA GLU A 317 10.70 -12.01 -26.08
C GLU A 317 11.99 -11.28 -25.70
N ASP A 318 11.90 -10.10 -25.07
CA ASP A 318 13.06 -9.34 -24.56
C ASP A 318 13.20 -9.44 -23.04
N ARG A 319 13.68 -10.58 -22.57
CA ARG A 319 13.98 -10.79 -21.15
C ARG A 319 15.05 -9.84 -20.59
N ALA A 320 15.91 -9.30 -21.44
CA ALA A 320 16.91 -8.32 -21.03
C ALA A 320 16.24 -6.98 -20.66
N LYS A 321 15.26 -6.55 -21.46
CA LYS A 321 14.43 -5.37 -21.16
C LYS A 321 13.67 -5.56 -19.83
N LEU A 322 13.04 -6.72 -19.66
CA LEU A 322 12.31 -7.04 -18.43
C LEU A 322 13.23 -6.98 -17.20
N ARG A 323 14.43 -7.57 -17.29
CA ARG A 323 15.42 -7.51 -16.21
C ARG A 323 15.90 -6.09 -15.93
N ARG A 324 16.17 -5.26 -16.95
CA ARG A 324 16.54 -3.84 -16.75
C ARG A 324 15.44 -3.08 -16.00
N MET A 325 14.18 -3.25 -16.38
CA MET A 325 13.05 -2.65 -15.68
C MET A 325 12.96 -3.12 -14.21
N GLY A 326 13.22 -4.41 -13.95
CA GLY A 326 13.26 -4.97 -12.60
C GLY A 326 14.38 -4.37 -11.74
N LEU A 327 15.56 -4.14 -12.30
CA LEU A 327 16.67 -3.48 -11.60
C LEU A 327 16.32 -2.03 -11.24
N ILE A 328 15.70 -1.29 -12.17
CA ILE A 328 15.22 0.08 -11.90
C ILE A 328 14.14 0.05 -10.82
N SER A 329 13.16 -0.84 -10.93
CA SER A 329 12.13 -1.02 -9.89
C SER A 329 12.77 -1.25 -8.52
N LYS A 330 13.76 -2.15 -8.44
CA LYS A 330 14.47 -2.46 -7.20
C LYS A 330 15.22 -1.26 -6.61
N SER A 331 15.82 -0.42 -7.45
CA SER A 331 16.55 0.78 -6.99
C SER A 331 15.61 1.84 -6.37
N MET A 332 14.33 1.83 -6.74
CA MET A 332 13.29 2.70 -6.16
C MET A 332 12.71 2.13 -4.87
N GLY A 333 12.89 0.84 -4.61
CA GLY A 333 12.32 0.14 -3.46
C GLY A 333 12.96 0.56 -2.13
N LYS A 334 12.18 0.42 -1.05
CA LYS A 334 12.60 0.70 0.33
C LYS A 334 12.29 -0.52 1.22
N PRO A 335 13.00 -1.65 1.07
CA PRO A 335 12.71 -2.88 1.81
C PRO A 335 12.86 -2.71 3.34
N GLU A 336 13.72 -1.80 3.78
CA GLU A 336 14.01 -1.53 5.20
C GLU A 336 13.11 -0.44 5.81
N ALA A 337 12.03 -0.06 5.11
CA ALA A 337 11.13 1.02 5.54
C ALA A 337 10.57 0.81 6.96
N SER A 338 10.29 -0.44 7.35
CA SER A 338 9.77 -0.74 8.70
C SER A 338 10.78 -0.38 9.78
N GLN A 339 12.07 -0.73 9.59
CA GLN A 339 13.15 -0.39 10.49
C GLN A 339 13.37 1.13 10.55
N ALA A 340 13.45 1.78 9.38
CA ALA A 340 13.66 3.21 9.27
C ALA A 340 12.55 4.02 9.99
N VAL A 341 11.29 3.60 9.84
CA VAL A 341 10.14 4.21 10.51
C VAL A 341 10.29 4.09 12.03
N VAL A 342 10.61 2.91 12.55
CA VAL A 342 10.75 2.69 14.00
C VAL A 342 11.93 3.46 14.55
N ASP A 343 13.08 3.50 13.86
CA ASP A 343 14.26 4.27 14.28
C ASP A 343 13.94 5.77 14.41
N ILE A 344 13.20 6.33 13.46
CA ILE A 344 12.79 7.75 13.52
C ILE A 344 11.79 7.99 14.64
N MET A 345 10.84 7.06 14.86
CA MET A 345 9.92 7.15 16.00
C MET A 345 10.66 7.18 17.33
N LEU A 346 11.65 6.31 17.53
CA LEU A 346 12.45 6.25 18.76
C LEU A 346 13.25 7.53 18.97
N ARG A 347 13.92 8.05 17.94
CA ARG A 347 14.64 9.32 18.01
C ARG A 347 13.74 10.48 18.42
N LEU A 348 12.55 10.59 17.84
CA LEU A 348 11.58 11.62 18.20
C LEU A 348 11.19 11.52 19.69
N LEU A 349 10.98 10.30 20.20
CA LEU A 349 10.64 10.08 21.60
C LEU A 349 11.80 10.46 22.54
N GLU A 350 13.03 10.15 22.19
CA GLU A 350 14.24 10.54 22.94
C GLU A 350 14.43 12.07 22.98
N GLU A 351 14.28 12.73 21.83
CA GLU A 351 14.39 14.19 21.71
C GLU A 351 13.32 14.92 22.52
N LYS A 352 12.09 14.40 22.56
CA LYS A 352 11.02 14.96 23.40
C LYS A 352 11.25 14.73 24.89
N LYS A 353 11.76 13.57 25.28
CA LYS A 353 12.12 13.29 26.68
C LYS A 353 13.26 14.19 27.15
N SER A 354 14.23 14.52 26.31
CA SER A 354 15.36 15.41 26.60
C SER A 354 15.02 16.90 26.52
N GLY A 355 13.78 17.28 26.21
CA GLY A 355 13.36 18.68 26.10
C GLY A 355 13.90 19.42 24.85
N LYS A 356 14.54 18.72 23.91
CA LYS A 356 15.18 19.33 22.72
C LYS A 356 14.19 19.80 21.66
N ILE A 357 12.95 19.27 21.66
CA ILE A 357 11.88 19.69 20.74
C ILE A 357 10.73 20.25 21.57
N CYS A 358 10.65 21.58 21.67
CA CYS A 358 9.41 22.28 21.98
C CYS A 358 8.59 22.43 20.69
N ARG A 359 7.29 22.11 20.69
CA ARG A 359 6.38 22.44 19.58
C ARG A 359 6.36 23.96 19.42
N ASN A 360 7.01 24.50 18.39
CA ASN A 360 6.82 25.89 17.99
C ASN A 360 5.41 26.02 17.43
N LEU A 361 4.48 26.46 18.25
CA LEU A 361 3.09 26.80 17.94
C LEU A 361 3.00 28.21 17.33
N SER A 362 3.96 28.65 16.54
CA SER A 362 3.82 29.91 15.79
C SER A 362 3.11 29.61 14.49
N PRO A 363 1.86 30.10 14.27
CA PRO A 363 1.28 30.10 12.95
C PRO A 363 2.11 31.07 12.09
N GLN A 364 2.79 30.53 11.07
CA GLN A 364 3.28 31.42 10.00
C GLN A 364 2.05 31.89 9.22
N THR A 365 1.61 33.10 9.58
CA THR A 365 0.76 33.95 8.75
C THR A 365 1.61 34.48 7.61
N THR A 366 1.40 34.00 6.42
CA THR A 366 1.44 34.75 5.15
C THR A 366 0.57 34.03 4.13
#